data_79fe8c7ca0ab0e2655113e2018a3970f
#
_entry.id   79fe8c7ca0ab0e2655113e2018a3970f
#
_cell.length_a   1.000
_cell.length_b   1.000
_cell.length_c   1.000
_cell.angle_alpha   90.00
_cell.angle_beta   90.00
_cell.angle_gamma   90.00
#
_symmetry.space_group_name_H-M   'P 1'
#
loop_
_entity.id
_entity.type
_entity.pdbx_description
1 polymer ?
#
loop_
_entity_poly.entity_id
_entity_poly.type
_entity_poly.pdbx_seq_one_letter_code
_entity_poly.pdbx_strand_id
1 'polypeptide(L)'
;MSNTHKYKRVLLKLGGEALASSGGVGIDPKQADKVAEVIGSVAAQGVQIAIVVGAGNLWRGTTGTDSGMERTIADHMGMLATVMNSIALQDALERSGISTRVQTAIEMKAVAEPYIWRRAVRHLEKNRLVILGGGTGNPYFTTDTAGALRAVEIDADILIKATK
;
A
#
# COMPACT_ATOMS: atom_id res chain seq x y z
N MET A 1 5.18 -20.89 -21.93
CA MET A 1 6.46 -20.17 -21.74
C MET A 1 6.77 -20.16 -20.27
N SER A 2 7.90 -20.72 -19.86
CA SER A 2 8.32 -20.68 -18.46
C SER A 2 8.55 -19.23 -18.05
N ASN A 3 7.87 -18.79 -16.99
CA ASN A 3 8.03 -17.46 -16.45
C ASN A 3 9.45 -17.36 -15.86
N THR A 4 10.36 -16.67 -16.57
CA THR A 4 11.78 -16.57 -16.24
C THR A 4 12.07 -15.49 -15.21
N HIS A 5 11.04 -14.95 -14.51
CA HIS A 5 11.25 -13.95 -13.49
C HIS A 5 11.92 -14.57 -12.27
N LYS A 6 12.97 -13.92 -11.78
CA LYS A 6 13.69 -14.32 -10.57
C LYS A 6 12.78 -14.34 -9.33
N TYR A 7 11.78 -13.47 -9.30
CA TYR A 7 10.84 -13.34 -8.19
C TYR A 7 9.41 -13.51 -8.69
N LYS A 8 8.64 -14.34 -8.02
CA LYS A 8 7.23 -14.61 -8.33
C LYS A 8 6.29 -13.70 -7.56
N ARG A 9 6.59 -13.44 -6.29
CA ARG A 9 5.77 -12.61 -5.38
C ARG A 9 6.60 -11.48 -4.80
N VAL A 10 6.15 -10.27 -4.99
CA VAL A 10 6.84 -9.04 -4.59
C VAL A 10 5.95 -8.25 -3.64
N LEU A 11 6.52 -7.75 -2.55
CA LEU A 11 5.90 -6.69 -1.78
C LEU A 11 6.60 -5.37 -2.12
N LEU A 12 5.82 -4.41 -2.59
CA LEU A 12 6.27 -3.06 -2.91
C LEU A 12 5.85 -2.09 -1.81
N LYS A 13 6.80 -1.44 -1.15
CA LYS A 13 6.52 -0.32 -0.24
C LYS A 13 6.67 1.00 -0.98
N LEU A 14 5.58 1.76 -1.06
CA LEU A 14 5.54 3.11 -1.64
C LEU A 14 5.43 4.17 -0.56
N GLY A 15 6.17 5.26 -0.65
CA GLY A 15 5.88 6.47 0.10
C GLY A 15 4.57 7.10 -0.38
N GLY A 16 3.79 7.71 0.52
CA GLY A 16 2.56 8.41 0.14
C GLY A 16 2.82 9.55 -0.85
N GLU A 17 3.99 10.13 -0.81
CA GLU A 17 4.43 11.20 -1.71
C GLU A 17 4.42 10.79 -3.20
N ALA A 18 4.45 9.49 -3.49
CA ALA A 18 4.31 8.98 -4.86
C ALA A 18 2.93 9.29 -5.46
N LEU A 19 1.92 9.51 -4.64
CA LEU A 19 0.55 9.84 -5.05
C LEU A 19 0.26 11.35 -5.04
N ALA A 20 1.23 12.18 -4.66
CA ALA A 20 1.08 13.62 -4.59
C ALA A 20 1.67 14.31 -5.83
N SER A 21 1.14 15.50 -6.16
CA SER A 21 1.74 16.40 -7.13
C SER A 21 3.10 16.96 -6.65
N SER A 22 3.74 17.77 -7.48
CA SER A 22 4.99 18.47 -7.12
C SER A 22 4.79 19.35 -5.90
N GLY A 23 5.35 18.98 -4.77
CA GLY A 23 5.12 19.62 -3.46
C GLY A 23 4.82 18.59 -2.38
N GLY A 24 4.50 17.35 -2.77
CA GLY A 24 4.38 16.21 -1.86
C GLY A 24 3.17 16.21 -0.94
N VAL A 25 2.17 17.06 -1.20
CA VAL A 25 0.94 17.19 -0.37
C VAL A 25 -0.30 16.77 -1.15
N GLY A 26 -1.21 16.09 -0.46
CA GLY A 26 -2.49 15.66 -1.02
C GLY A 26 -2.40 14.41 -1.88
N ILE A 27 -3.49 14.09 -2.53
CA ILE A 27 -3.60 13.00 -3.53
C ILE A 27 -3.88 13.64 -4.89
N ASP A 28 -3.01 13.39 -5.85
CA ASP A 28 -3.19 13.81 -7.23
C ASP A 28 -3.60 12.57 -8.06
N PRO A 29 -4.83 12.55 -8.61
CA PRO A 29 -5.29 11.42 -9.43
C PRO A 29 -4.37 11.12 -10.61
N LYS A 30 -3.76 12.14 -11.22
CA LYS A 30 -2.82 11.93 -12.34
C LYS A 30 -1.53 11.24 -11.89
N GLN A 31 -1.07 11.49 -10.67
CA GLN A 31 0.09 10.77 -10.12
C GLN A 31 -0.29 9.33 -9.77
N ALA A 32 -1.49 9.12 -9.21
CA ALA A 32 -2.00 7.77 -8.97
C ALA A 32 -2.10 6.96 -10.28
N ASP A 33 -2.55 7.58 -11.38
CA ASP A 33 -2.60 6.95 -12.70
C ASP A 33 -1.21 6.55 -13.21
N LYS A 34 -0.21 7.42 -13.07
CA LYS A 34 1.18 7.10 -13.46
C LYS A 34 1.76 5.95 -12.65
N VAL A 35 1.51 5.95 -11.34
CA VAL A 35 1.94 4.85 -10.46
C VAL A 35 1.25 3.55 -10.87
N ALA A 36 -0.05 3.60 -11.15
CA ALA A 36 -0.83 2.44 -11.61
C ALA A 36 -0.32 1.89 -12.94
N GLU A 37 0.05 2.75 -13.89
CA GLU A 37 0.62 2.35 -15.18
C GLU A 37 1.93 1.56 -15.00
N VAL A 38 2.85 2.07 -14.18
CA VAL A 38 4.13 1.40 -13.90
C VAL A 38 3.90 0.05 -13.22
N ILE A 39 3.06 0.00 -12.19
CA ILE A 39 2.75 -1.25 -11.47
C ILE A 39 2.06 -2.24 -12.42
N GLY A 40 1.13 -1.77 -13.24
CA GLY A 40 0.41 -2.58 -14.21
C GLY A 40 1.31 -3.24 -15.23
N SER A 41 2.34 -2.54 -15.69
CA SER A 41 3.32 -3.08 -16.62
C SER A 41 4.10 -4.27 -16.06
N VAL A 42 4.34 -4.28 -14.75
CA VAL A 42 4.99 -5.40 -14.05
C VAL A 42 3.98 -6.53 -13.78
N ALA A 43 2.78 -6.19 -13.34
CA ALA A 43 1.72 -7.17 -13.09
C ALA A 43 1.36 -7.96 -14.37
N ALA A 44 1.35 -7.29 -15.52
CA ALA A 44 1.10 -7.91 -16.82
C ALA A 44 2.12 -9.00 -17.19
N GLN A 45 3.29 -9.00 -16.56
CA GLN A 45 4.31 -10.03 -16.72
C GLN A 45 4.06 -11.28 -15.85
N GLY A 46 2.96 -11.32 -15.10
CA GLY A 46 2.60 -12.46 -14.25
C GLY A 46 3.24 -12.43 -12.86
N VAL A 47 3.81 -11.31 -12.44
CA VAL A 47 4.33 -11.11 -11.08
C VAL A 47 3.18 -10.83 -10.13
N GLN A 48 3.12 -11.55 -9.00
CA GLN A 48 2.18 -11.28 -7.92
C GLN A 48 2.67 -10.08 -7.12
N ILE A 49 1.85 -9.04 -7.00
CA ILE A 49 2.25 -7.78 -6.36
C ILE A 49 1.33 -7.47 -5.18
N ALA A 50 1.92 -7.34 -3.99
CA ALA A 50 1.31 -6.70 -2.84
C ALA A 50 1.96 -5.32 -2.62
N ILE A 51 1.18 -4.35 -2.16
CA ILE A 51 1.64 -2.98 -1.95
C ILE A 51 1.33 -2.55 -0.53
N VAL A 52 2.31 -1.94 0.13
CA VAL A 52 2.12 -1.15 1.35
C VAL A 52 2.38 0.31 0.99
N VAL A 53 1.41 1.18 1.22
CA VAL A 53 1.53 2.61 0.91
C VAL A 53 1.65 3.43 2.19
N GLY A 54 2.56 4.41 2.21
CA GLY A 54 2.72 5.35 3.31
C GLY A 54 1.69 6.48 3.30
N ALA A 55 1.78 7.37 4.27
CA ALA A 55 0.84 8.47 4.49
C ALA A 55 1.45 9.87 4.35
N GLY A 56 2.73 9.97 4.02
CA GLY A 56 3.50 11.22 4.13
C GLY A 56 2.98 12.40 3.30
N ASN A 57 2.16 12.14 2.29
CA ASN A 57 1.48 13.17 1.49
C ASN A 57 0.24 13.75 2.18
N LEU A 58 -0.36 13.03 3.13
CA LEU A 58 -1.59 13.44 3.83
C LEU A 58 -1.31 13.79 5.28
N TRP A 59 -0.49 12.99 5.96
CA TRP A 59 -0.22 13.13 7.38
C TRP A 59 1.15 12.58 7.76
N ARG A 60 1.87 13.35 8.60
CA ARG A 60 3.10 12.91 9.24
C ARG A 60 2.91 12.93 10.75
N GLY A 61 3.06 11.79 11.41
CA GLY A 61 2.87 11.65 12.85
C GLY A 61 3.78 12.59 13.65
N THR A 62 5.02 12.83 13.20
CA THR A 62 5.95 13.77 13.80
C THR A 62 5.40 15.20 13.84
N THR A 63 4.75 15.66 12.77
CA THR A 63 4.12 16.99 12.75
C THR A 63 3.02 17.12 13.80
N GLY A 64 2.24 16.07 14.02
CA GLY A 64 1.21 16.05 15.08
C GLY A 64 1.83 16.10 16.47
N THR A 65 2.82 15.27 16.76
CA THR A 65 3.49 15.23 18.07
C THR A 65 4.26 16.51 18.38
N ASP A 66 4.90 17.11 17.40
CA ASP A 66 5.60 18.40 17.54
C ASP A 66 4.62 19.55 17.87
N SER A 67 3.34 19.38 17.50
CA SER A 67 2.26 20.33 17.84
C SER A 67 1.56 19.99 19.16
N GLY A 68 2.05 19.03 19.93
CA GLY A 68 1.50 18.63 21.23
C GLY A 68 0.38 17.58 21.14
N MET A 69 0.16 16.98 19.98
CA MET A 69 -0.80 15.88 19.83
C MET A 69 -0.25 14.61 20.48
N GLU A 70 -1.11 13.83 21.12
CA GLU A 70 -0.73 12.52 21.65
C GLU A 70 -0.26 11.59 20.50
N ARG A 71 0.85 10.89 20.73
CA ARG A 71 1.48 10.03 19.74
C ARG A 71 0.53 8.99 19.17
N THR A 72 -0.26 8.34 20.03
CA THR A 72 -1.23 7.32 19.62
C THR A 72 -2.27 7.88 18.63
N ILE A 73 -2.77 9.08 18.91
CA ILE A 73 -3.75 9.77 18.06
C ILE A 73 -3.11 10.12 16.71
N ALA A 74 -1.91 10.72 16.73
CA ALA A 74 -1.18 11.07 15.52
C ALA A 74 -0.91 9.83 14.64
N ASP A 75 -0.55 8.72 15.24
CA ASP A 75 -0.30 7.46 14.53
C ASP A 75 -1.59 6.84 13.96
N HIS A 76 -2.72 6.91 14.68
CA HIS A 76 -4.02 6.50 14.15
C HIS A 76 -4.42 7.33 12.91
N MET A 77 -4.21 8.64 12.96
CA MET A 77 -4.45 9.51 11.78
C MET A 77 -3.58 9.10 10.59
N GLY A 78 -2.32 8.77 10.83
CA GLY A 78 -1.42 8.25 9.80
C GLY A 78 -1.91 6.92 9.22
N MET A 79 -2.38 6.02 10.06
CA MET A 79 -2.95 4.74 9.60
C MET A 79 -4.19 4.94 8.73
N LEU A 80 -5.11 5.83 9.12
CA LEU A 80 -6.27 6.20 8.30
C LEU A 80 -5.86 6.84 6.98
N ALA A 81 -4.86 7.70 6.99
CA ALA A 81 -4.32 8.32 5.77
C ALA A 81 -3.75 7.29 4.79
N THR A 82 -3.12 6.20 5.27
CA THR A 82 -2.70 5.10 4.39
C THR A 82 -3.87 4.41 3.72
N VAL A 83 -5.02 4.32 4.38
CA VAL A 83 -6.23 3.74 3.79
C VAL A 83 -6.77 4.64 2.67
N MET A 84 -6.78 5.96 2.85
CA MET A 84 -7.15 6.89 1.79
C MET A 84 -6.26 6.73 0.56
N ASN A 85 -4.95 6.68 0.74
CA ASN A 85 -3.99 6.43 -0.34
C ASN A 85 -4.23 5.06 -1.02
N SER A 86 -4.54 4.04 -0.24
CA SER A 86 -4.83 2.69 -0.75
C SER A 86 -6.04 2.68 -1.66
N ILE A 87 -7.11 3.39 -1.29
CA ILE A 87 -8.35 3.50 -2.08
C ILE A 87 -8.08 4.27 -3.38
N ALA A 88 -7.35 5.38 -3.31
CA ALA A 88 -7.01 6.17 -4.49
C ALA A 88 -6.17 5.36 -5.49
N LEU A 89 -5.21 4.59 -5.00
CA LEU A 89 -4.39 3.73 -5.85
C LEU A 89 -5.20 2.55 -6.41
N GLN A 90 -6.11 1.97 -5.63
CA GLN A 90 -7.04 0.94 -6.11
C GLN A 90 -7.86 1.44 -7.28
N ASP A 91 -8.47 2.62 -7.14
CA ASP A 91 -9.28 3.22 -8.21
C ASP A 91 -8.46 3.39 -9.50
N ALA A 92 -7.26 3.93 -9.40
CA ALA A 92 -6.37 4.13 -10.55
C ALA A 92 -6.01 2.80 -11.23
N LEU A 93 -5.68 1.76 -10.44
CA LEU A 93 -5.36 0.42 -10.96
C LEU A 93 -6.57 -0.23 -11.64
N GLU A 94 -7.74 -0.16 -11.03
CA GLU A 94 -8.96 -0.76 -11.58
C GLU A 94 -9.43 -0.04 -12.85
N ARG A 95 -9.29 1.29 -12.93
CA ARG A 95 -9.51 2.04 -14.19
C ARG A 95 -8.55 1.63 -15.30
N SER A 96 -7.37 1.16 -14.94
CA SER A 96 -6.39 0.60 -15.88
C SER A 96 -6.62 -0.90 -16.19
N GLY A 97 -7.73 -1.49 -15.72
CA GLY A 97 -8.09 -2.88 -15.97
C GLY A 97 -7.41 -3.91 -15.06
N ILE A 98 -6.75 -3.46 -14.00
CA ILE A 98 -6.03 -4.35 -13.06
C ILE A 98 -6.92 -4.67 -11.87
N SER A 99 -7.32 -5.94 -11.74
CA SER A 99 -8.11 -6.38 -10.60
C SER A 99 -7.34 -6.20 -9.30
N THR A 100 -7.85 -5.35 -8.40
CA THR A 100 -7.15 -4.94 -7.18
C THR A 100 -8.06 -5.10 -5.97
N ARG A 101 -7.48 -5.44 -4.81
CA ARG A 101 -8.18 -5.50 -3.52
C ARG A 101 -7.42 -4.70 -2.49
N VAL A 102 -8.14 -3.89 -1.73
CA VAL A 102 -7.61 -3.24 -0.53
C VAL A 102 -7.98 -4.07 0.69
N GLN A 103 -6.99 -4.39 1.51
CA GLN A 103 -7.18 -4.96 2.84
C GLN A 103 -6.58 -4.01 3.88
N THR A 104 -7.24 -3.87 5.01
CA THR A 104 -6.80 -2.95 6.07
C THR A 104 -6.67 -3.65 7.41
N ALA A 105 -5.62 -3.28 8.14
CA ALA A 105 -5.38 -3.75 9.49
C ALA A 105 -6.35 -3.15 10.53
N ILE A 106 -6.97 -2.00 10.21
CA ILE A 106 -8.07 -1.42 10.98
C ILE A 106 -9.37 -1.87 10.33
N GLU A 107 -10.28 -2.44 11.11
CA GLU A 107 -11.54 -2.94 10.58
C GLU A 107 -12.43 -1.80 10.05
N MET A 108 -12.69 -1.82 8.75
CA MET A 108 -13.47 -0.82 8.03
C MET A 108 -14.28 -1.49 6.92
N LYS A 109 -15.12 -2.46 7.28
CA LYS A 109 -15.80 -3.37 6.32
C LYS A 109 -16.60 -2.66 5.24
N ALA A 110 -17.07 -1.44 5.49
CA ALA A 110 -17.80 -0.65 4.50
C ALA A 110 -16.89 -0.09 3.38
N VAL A 111 -15.58 -0.09 3.58
CA VAL A 111 -14.60 0.59 2.71
C VAL A 111 -13.59 -0.40 2.11
N ALA A 112 -13.12 -1.36 2.91
CA ALA A 112 -12.08 -2.29 2.51
C ALA A 112 -12.23 -3.63 3.24
N GLU A 113 -11.64 -4.68 2.70
CA GLU A 113 -11.62 -5.98 3.36
C GLU A 113 -10.77 -5.92 4.64
N PRO A 114 -11.16 -6.62 5.72
CA PRO A 114 -10.26 -6.85 6.84
C PRO A 114 -9.02 -7.64 6.37
N TYR A 115 -7.84 -7.24 6.86
CA TYR A 115 -6.62 -7.96 6.53
C TYR A 115 -6.64 -9.36 7.16
N ILE A 116 -6.61 -10.36 6.31
CA ILE A 116 -6.41 -11.76 6.65
C ILE A 116 -5.36 -12.31 5.69
N TRP A 117 -4.19 -12.71 6.20
CA TRP A 117 -3.07 -13.09 5.36
C TRP A 117 -3.39 -14.18 4.32
N ARG A 118 -4.18 -15.19 4.68
CA ARG A 118 -4.61 -16.25 3.75
C ARG A 118 -5.48 -15.71 2.62
N ARG A 119 -6.31 -14.71 2.90
CA ARG A 119 -7.13 -14.04 1.89
C ARG A 119 -6.26 -13.20 0.94
N ALA A 120 -5.26 -12.49 1.49
CA ALA A 120 -4.29 -11.77 0.68
C ALA A 120 -3.53 -12.70 -0.27
N VAL A 121 -3.01 -13.81 0.24
CA VAL A 121 -2.34 -14.83 -0.57
C VAL A 121 -3.27 -15.39 -1.67
N ARG A 122 -4.52 -15.69 -1.35
CA ARG A 122 -5.49 -16.17 -2.34
C ARG A 122 -5.78 -15.14 -3.43
N HIS A 123 -5.84 -13.86 -3.10
CA HIS A 123 -5.97 -12.82 -4.10
C HIS A 123 -4.76 -12.79 -5.04
N LEU A 124 -3.55 -12.85 -4.48
CA LEU A 124 -2.30 -12.87 -5.25
C LEU A 124 -2.23 -14.09 -6.19
N GLU A 125 -2.61 -15.26 -5.70
CA GLU A 125 -2.65 -16.50 -6.50
C GLU A 125 -3.68 -16.44 -7.65
N LYS A 126 -4.71 -15.60 -7.51
CA LYS A 126 -5.70 -15.30 -8.57
C LYS A 126 -5.28 -14.12 -9.46
N ASN A 127 -4.01 -13.74 -9.43
CA ASN A 127 -3.46 -12.60 -10.16
C ASN A 127 -4.19 -11.27 -9.88
N ARG A 128 -4.70 -11.10 -8.66
CA ARG A 128 -5.21 -9.84 -8.17
C ARG A 128 -4.10 -9.12 -7.42
N LEU A 129 -3.99 -7.84 -7.63
CA LEU A 129 -3.11 -6.99 -6.86
C LEU A 129 -3.73 -6.73 -5.49
N VAL A 130 -2.93 -6.71 -4.43
CA VAL A 130 -3.41 -6.45 -3.06
C VAL A 130 -2.72 -5.22 -2.51
N ILE A 131 -3.49 -4.25 -2.02
CA ILE A 131 -2.98 -3.08 -1.33
C ILE A 131 -3.32 -3.24 0.16
N LEU A 132 -2.30 -3.09 1.00
CA LEU A 132 -2.38 -3.31 2.44
C LEU A 132 -2.32 -1.97 3.17
N GLY A 133 -3.48 -1.49 3.63
CA GLY A 133 -3.64 -0.24 4.36
C GLY A 133 -3.70 -0.43 5.87
N GLY A 134 -3.63 0.68 6.61
CA GLY A 134 -3.69 0.69 8.07
C GLY A 134 -2.39 0.29 8.77
N GLY A 135 -1.29 0.20 8.05
CA GLY A 135 0.01 -0.16 8.61
C GLY A 135 0.00 -1.54 9.27
N THR A 136 0.55 -1.63 10.48
CA THR A 136 0.47 -2.86 11.32
C THR A 136 -0.86 -3.00 12.05
N GLY A 137 -1.70 -1.96 12.05
CA GLY A 137 -2.87 -1.87 12.92
C GLY A 137 -2.56 -1.37 14.34
N ASN A 138 -1.31 -1.10 14.65
CA ASN A 138 -0.84 -0.65 15.96
C ASN A 138 -0.10 0.67 15.84
N PRO A 139 -0.32 1.62 16.78
CA PRO A 139 0.51 2.81 16.90
C PRO A 139 1.98 2.47 17.12
N TYR A 140 2.87 3.46 16.99
CA TYR A 140 4.32 3.39 17.19
C TYR A 140 5.12 2.66 16.12
N PHE A 141 4.47 2.03 15.14
CA PHE A 141 5.14 1.36 14.02
C PHE A 141 5.04 2.17 12.73
N THR A 142 6.10 2.15 11.94
CA THR A 142 6.13 2.81 10.62
C THR A 142 5.54 1.90 9.54
N THR A 143 5.25 2.47 8.37
CA THR A 143 4.86 1.67 7.19
C THR A 143 6.00 0.83 6.64
N ASP A 144 7.26 1.16 6.94
CA ASP A 144 8.40 0.29 6.63
C ASP A 144 8.34 -1.00 7.44
N THR A 145 8.02 -0.90 8.74
CA THR A 145 7.79 -2.08 9.59
C THR A 145 6.58 -2.87 9.11
N ALA A 146 5.49 -2.21 8.74
CA ALA A 146 4.34 -2.88 8.15
C ALA A 146 4.72 -3.62 6.86
N GLY A 147 5.51 -3.02 5.99
CA GLY A 147 6.01 -3.66 4.78
C GLY A 147 6.78 -4.94 5.07
N ALA A 148 7.72 -4.90 6.03
CA ALA A 148 8.49 -6.07 6.43
C ALA A 148 7.61 -7.17 7.02
N LEU A 149 6.68 -6.82 7.91
CA LEU A 149 5.73 -7.76 8.51
C LEU A 149 4.85 -8.44 7.45
N ARG A 150 4.25 -7.66 6.57
CA ARG A 150 3.38 -8.18 5.51
C ARG A 150 4.14 -9.04 4.51
N ALA A 151 5.37 -8.67 4.17
CA ALA A 151 6.20 -9.46 3.27
C ALA A 151 6.44 -10.89 3.80
N VAL A 152 6.72 -11.02 5.09
CA VAL A 152 6.87 -12.32 5.76
C VAL A 152 5.55 -13.08 5.78
N GLU A 153 4.45 -12.42 6.16
CA GLU A 153 3.14 -13.06 6.30
C GLU A 153 2.60 -13.61 4.98
N ILE A 154 2.82 -12.92 3.86
CA ILE A 154 2.35 -13.37 2.54
C ILE A 154 3.37 -14.22 1.78
N ASP A 155 4.49 -14.53 2.39
CA ASP A 155 5.60 -15.29 1.78
C ASP A 155 6.09 -14.62 0.48
N ALA A 156 6.43 -13.34 0.58
CA ALA A 156 7.00 -12.59 -0.55
C ALA A 156 8.46 -12.97 -0.76
N ASP A 157 8.85 -13.16 -2.02
CA ASP A 157 10.23 -13.46 -2.38
C ASP A 157 11.17 -12.28 -2.14
N ILE A 158 10.63 -11.06 -2.24
CA ILE A 158 11.38 -9.82 -2.08
C ILE A 158 10.47 -8.68 -1.59
N LEU A 159 11.03 -7.83 -0.75
CA LEU A 159 10.48 -6.52 -0.39
C LEU A 159 11.29 -5.44 -1.11
N ILE A 160 10.59 -4.62 -1.89
CA ILE A 160 11.16 -3.47 -2.58
C ILE A 160 10.63 -2.19 -1.95
N LYS A 161 11.54 -1.34 -1.50
CA LYS A 161 11.19 0.01 -1.02
C LYS A 161 11.46 1.01 -2.14
N ALA A 162 10.39 1.60 -2.67
CA ALA A 162 10.51 2.71 -3.61
C ALA A 162 10.74 4.02 -2.83
N THR A 163 11.86 4.66 -3.11
CA THR A 163 12.23 5.97 -2.58
C THR A 163 12.40 6.97 -3.72
N LYS A 164 12.18 8.26 -3.43
CA LYS A 164 12.57 9.33 -4.35
C LYS A 164 14.07 9.57 -4.29
#